data_01ce19d377a1b8fdc62fb9fac9ad6f7c
#
_entry.id   01ce19d377a1b8fdc62fb9fac9ad6f7c
#
_cell.length_a   1.000
_cell.length_b   1.000
_cell.length_c   1.000
_cell.angle_alpha   90.00
_cell.angle_beta   90.00
_cell.angle_gamma   90.00
#
_symmetry.space_group_name_H-M   'P 1'
#
loop_
_entity.id
_entity.type
_entity.pdbx_description
1 polymer ?
#
loop_
_entity_poly.entity_id
_entity_poly.type
_entity_poly.pdbx_seq_one_letter_code
_entity_poly.pdbx_strand_id
1 'polypeptide(L)'
;MSTPASDQKTLWKLIKDIKFGMFTHSHANGELHSHPLTTQNKSDDDGSTLYFFVSRKSELAQRMKQDGNVNVAYAHPGDDSYVSVSGQASIVEDQAKKDDLFTPFAKVFFPLGATDPDLALLKVDIAHAEYWNVTESKMVQLAKMAKAAITGEPPEMGEHKELTLS
;
A
#
# COMPACT_ATOMS: atom_id res chain seq x y z
N MET A 1 13.14 -7.18 16.44
CA MET A 1 12.16 -6.51 17.32
C MET A 1 10.76 -6.73 16.77
N SER A 2 9.82 -7.08 17.62
CA SER A 2 8.41 -7.15 17.21
C SER A 2 7.89 -5.72 17.02
N THR A 3 7.20 -5.49 15.92
CA THR A 3 6.51 -4.22 15.66
C THR A 3 5.44 -3.97 16.72
N PRO A 4 5.37 -2.78 17.33
CA PRO A 4 4.28 -2.46 18.25
C PRO A 4 2.92 -2.60 17.56
N ALA A 5 1.96 -3.23 18.22
CA ALA A 5 0.62 -3.44 17.68
C ALA A 5 -0.10 -2.12 17.33
N SER A 6 0.22 -1.03 18.05
CA SER A 6 -0.28 0.31 17.76
C SER A 6 0.20 0.84 16.42
N ASP A 7 1.48 0.61 16.08
CA ASP A 7 2.07 1.10 14.83
C ASP A 7 1.52 0.31 13.64
N GLN A 8 1.37 -1.00 13.78
CA GLN A 8 0.73 -1.85 12.77
C GLN A 8 -0.72 -1.44 12.53
N LYS A 9 -1.46 -1.13 13.57
CA LYS A 9 -2.84 -0.65 13.46
C LYS A 9 -2.91 0.69 12.72
N THR A 10 -2.01 1.62 13.02
CA THR A 10 -1.92 2.91 12.33
C THR A 10 -1.57 2.73 10.85
N LEU A 11 -0.60 1.88 10.54
CA LEU A 11 -0.22 1.54 9.17
C LEU A 11 -1.43 1.06 8.37
N TRP A 12 -2.15 0.07 8.89
CA TRP A 12 -3.31 -0.49 8.19
C TRP A 12 -4.47 0.50 8.06
N LYS A 13 -4.67 1.33 9.07
CA LYS A 13 -5.66 2.42 8.98
C LYS A 13 -5.35 3.33 7.80
N LEU A 14 -4.12 3.80 7.68
CA LEU A 14 -3.70 4.67 6.58
C LEU A 14 -3.86 3.98 5.21
N ILE A 15 -3.42 2.73 5.09
CA ILE A 15 -3.57 1.96 3.84
C ILE A 15 -5.04 1.85 3.43
N LYS A 16 -5.93 1.51 4.36
CA LYS A 16 -7.36 1.32 4.08
C LYS A 16 -8.08 2.66 3.79
N ASP A 17 -7.71 3.72 4.49
CA ASP A 17 -8.28 5.06 4.27
C ASP A 17 -7.88 5.61 2.89
N ILE A 18 -6.62 5.45 2.50
CA ILE A 18 -6.11 5.91 1.19
C ILE A 18 -6.57 4.97 0.08
N LYS A 19 -6.45 3.66 0.29
CA LYS A 19 -6.94 2.59 -0.57
C LYS A 19 -6.21 2.43 -1.90
N PHE A 20 -5.93 3.53 -2.63
CA PHE A 20 -5.25 3.50 -3.92
C PHE A 20 -3.75 3.64 -3.71
N GLY A 21 -2.99 2.64 -4.15
CA GLY A 21 -1.53 2.63 -4.05
C GLY A 21 -0.87 2.67 -5.41
N MET A 22 0.27 3.35 -5.50
CA MET A 22 1.16 3.26 -6.66
C MET A 22 2.05 2.02 -6.51
N PHE A 23 1.74 1.00 -7.27
CA PHE A 23 2.46 -0.28 -7.26
C PHE A 23 3.63 -0.20 -8.24
N THR A 24 4.84 -0.29 -7.72
CA THR A 24 6.09 -0.20 -8.49
C THR A 24 6.77 -1.55 -8.58
N HIS A 25 7.12 -1.95 -9.79
CA HIS A 25 7.83 -3.18 -10.09
C HIS A 25 8.95 -2.95 -11.09
N SER A 26 9.88 -3.92 -11.20
CA SER A 26 10.95 -3.88 -12.17
C SER A 26 10.49 -4.43 -13.52
N HIS A 27 10.68 -3.66 -14.58
CA HIS A 27 10.51 -4.10 -15.97
C HIS A 27 11.65 -5.02 -16.41
N ALA A 28 11.48 -5.73 -17.53
CA ALA A 28 12.48 -6.65 -18.05
C ALA A 28 13.85 -6.01 -18.33
N ASN A 29 13.87 -4.71 -18.68
CA ASN A 29 15.10 -3.94 -18.92
C ASN A 29 15.69 -3.30 -17.65
N GLY A 30 15.13 -3.58 -16.46
CA GLY A 30 15.57 -3.03 -15.19
C GLY A 30 14.95 -1.68 -14.82
N GLU A 31 14.17 -1.07 -15.68
CA GLU A 31 13.42 0.15 -15.36
C GLU A 31 12.32 -0.11 -14.34
N LEU A 32 12.03 0.88 -13.51
CA LEU A 32 10.93 0.81 -12.56
C LEU A 32 9.66 1.43 -13.16
N HIS A 33 8.59 0.66 -13.19
CA HIS A 33 7.27 1.10 -13.65
C HIS A 33 6.29 1.07 -12.50
N SER A 34 5.41 2.07 -12.45
CA SER A 34 4.40 2.20 -11.40
C SER A 34 2.99 2.22 -11.98
N HIS A 35 2.07 1.53 -11.31
CA HIS A 35 0.66 1.45 -11.71
C HIS A 35 -0.23 1.74 -10.51
N PRO A 36 -1.30 2.54 -10.65
CA PRO A 36 -2.28 2.70 -9.59
C PRO A 36 -3.11 1.42 -9.44
N LEU A 37 -3.10 0.85 -8.25
CA LEU A 37 -3.89 -0.33 -7.92
C LEU A 37 -4.76 -0.07 -6.69
N THR A 38 -5.93 -0.69 -6.66
CA THR A 38 -6.84 -0.63 -5.52
C THR A 38 -6.54 -1.75 -4.54
N THR A 39 -6.22 -1.42 -3.30
CA THR A 39 -6.06 -2.40 -2.23
C THR A 39 -7.39 -3.07 -1.92
N GLN A 40 -7.43 -4.39 -1.90
CA GLN A 40 -8.65 -5.19 -1.72
C GLN A 40 -8.84 -5.68 -0.28
N ASN A 41 -7.85 -5.52 0.59
CA ASN A 41 -7.94 -5.96 1.99
C ASN A 41 -9.20 -5.43 2.68
N LYS A 42 -9.87 -6.31 3.43
CA LYS A 42 -11.04 -5.95 4.24
C LYS A 42 -10.65 -5.26 5.54
N SER A 43 -11.64 -4.77 6.27
CA SER A 43 -11.44 -4.04 7.52
C SER A 43 -10.74 -4.85 8.62
N ASP A 44 -10.88 -6.17 8.59
CA ASP A 44 -10.29 -7.12 9.54
C ASP A 44 -9.04 -7.83 9.00
N ASP A 45 -8.59 -7.46 7.80
CA ASP A 45 -7.45 -8.08 7.10
C ASP A 45 -6.23 -7.16 7.22
N ASP A 46 -5.66 -7.11 8.42
CA ASP A 46 -4.55 -6.23 8.81
C ASP A 46 -3.32 -7.00 9.34
N GLY A 47 -3.01 -8.09 8.65
CA GLY A 47 -1.82 -8.91 8.89
C GLY A 47 -0.56 -8.37 8.23
N SER A 48 0.12 -9.21 7.45
CA SER A 48 1.37 -8.88 6.75
C SER A 48 1.27 -9.02 5.23
N THR A 49 0.06 -8.98 4.69
CA THR A 49 -0.20 -9.25 3.27
C THR A 49 -1.13 -8.21 2.66
N LEU A 50 -0.73 -7.65 1.50
CA LEU A 50 -1.61 -6.84 0.66
C LEU A 50 -2.19 -7.68 -0.46
N TYR A 51 -3.42 -7.37 -0.86
CA TYR A 51 -4.11 -8.02 -1.98
C TYR A 51 -4.59 -7.01 -3.00
N PHE A 52 -4.40 -7.35 -4.27
CA PHE A 52 -4.86 -6.56 -5.41
C PHE A 52 -5.47 -7.47 -6.47
N PHE A 53 -6.39 -6.93 -7.25
CA PHE A 53 -6.86 -7.59 -8.47
C PHE A 53 -6.19 -6.96 -9.68
N VAL A 54 -5.67 -7.79 -10.56
CA VAL A 54 -5.03 -7.37 -11.81
C VAL A 54 -5.50 -8.25 -12.96
N SER A 55 -5.39 -7.74 -14.19
CA SER A 55 -5.60 -8.57 -15.37
C SER A 55 -4.48 -9.60 -15.47
N ARG A 56 -4.84 -10.87 -15.62
CA ARG A 56 -3.89 -11.97 -15.80
C ARG A 56 -3.01 -11.78 -17.03
N LYS A 57 -3.54 -11.09 -18.04
CA LYS A 57 -2.84 -10.80 -19.31
C LYS A 57 -1.92 -9.56 -19.20
N SER A 58 -2.00 -8.81 -18.13
CA SER A 58 -1.18 -7.61 -17.97
C SER A 58 0.31 -7.94 -17.90
N GLU A 59 1.12 -7.01 -18.35
CA GLU A 59 2.57 -7.12 -18.22
C GLU A 59 2.99 -7.25 -16.75
N LEU A 60 2.35 -6.48 -15.87
CA LEU A 60 2.58 -6.55 -14.43
C LEU A 60 2.41 -7.98 -13.91
N ALA A 61 1.29 -8.65 -14.25
CA ALA A 61 1.04 -10.03 -13.81
C ALA A 61 2.10 -11.00 -14.34
N GLN A 62 2.57 -10.82 -15.57
CA GLN A 62 3.62 -11.65 -16.17
C GLN A 62 4.98 -11.41 -15.49
N ARG A 63 5.28 -10.16 -15.15
CA ARG A 63 6.54 -9.81 -14.46
C ARG A 63 6.62 -10.42 -13.06
N MET A 64 5.50 -10.53 -12.34
CA MET A 64 5.48 -11.12 -10.99
C MET A 64 5.94 -12.58 -10.96
N LYS A 65 5.91 -13.29 -12.08
CA LYS A 65 6.44 -14.65 -12.20
C LYS A 65 7.96 -14.69 -12.27
N GLN A 66 8.61 -13.58 -12.62
CA GLN A 66 10.05 -13.49 -12.84
C GLN A 66 10.75 -12.70 -11.73
N ASP A 67 10.15 -11.60 -11.29
CA ASP A 67 10.69 -10.74 -10.24
C ASP A 67 9.53 -10.20 -9.38
N GLY A 68 9.48 -10.66 -8.16
CA GLY A 68 8.45 -10.27 -7.18
C GLY A 68 8.82 -9.08 -6.30
N ASN A 69 10.00 -8.49 -6.47
CA ASN A 69 10.39 -7.31 -5.69
C ASN A 69 9.53 -6.12 -6.08
N VAL A 70 8.78 -5.58 -5.10
CA VAL A 70 7.84 -4.49 -5.35
C VAL A 70 7.84 -3.47 -4.20
N ASN A 71 7.37 -2.28 -4.55
CA ASN A 71 7.01 -1.26 -3.57
C ASN A 71 5.61 -0.75 -3.88
N VAL A 72 4.81 -0.53 -2.84
CA VAL A 72 3.51 0.11 -2.95
C VAL A 72 3.53 1.38 -2.12
N ALA A 73 3.30 2.52 -2.76
CA ALA A 73 3.27 3.83 -2.11
C ALA A 73 1.85 4.38 -2.07
N TYR A 74 1.42 4.83 -0.89
CA TYR A 74 0.13 5.47 -0.67
C TYR A 74 0.36 6.91 -0.28
N ALA A 75 -0.44 7.83 -0.80
CA ALA A 75 -0.31 9.25 -0.52
C ALA A 75 -1.67 9.92 -0.32
N HIS A 76 -1.81 10.66 0.75
CA HIS A 76 -2.93 11.56 0.99
C HIS A 76 -2.39 12.94 1.37
N PRO A 77 -2.02 13.76 0.36
CA PRO A 77 -1.40 15.07 0.60
C PRO A 77 -2.26 16.03 1.44
N GLY A 78 -3.58 15.91 1.34
CA GLY A 78 -4.51 16.72 2.13
C GLY A 78 -4.37 16.54 3.64
N ASP A 79 -4.01 15.35 4.07
CA ASP A 79 -3.78 15.00 5.48
C ASP A 79 -2.29 14.84 5.82
N ASP A 80 -1.40 15.18 4.90
CA ASP A 80 0.05 14.98 5.04
C ASP A 80 0.41 13.55 5.47
N SER A 81 -0.31 12.58 4.92
CA SER A 81 -0.15 11.16 5.26
C SER A 81 0.40 10.38 4.07
N TYR A 82 1.41 9.58 4.33
CA TYR A 82 2.09 8.79 3.30
C TYR A 82 2.47 7.42 3.86
N VAL A 83 2.45 6.40 3.00
CA VAL A 83 2.86 5.04 3.34
C VAL A 83 3.74 4.50 2.23
N SER A 84 4.80 3.80 2.59
CA SER A 84 5.63 3.02 1.67
C SER A 84 5.72 1.59 2.18
N VAL A 85 5.36 0.64 1.33
CA VAL A 85 5.40 -0.80 1.64
C VAL A 85 6.29 -1.49 0.63
N SER A 86 7.26 -2.25 1.09
CA SER A 86 8.10 -3.11 0.24
C SER A 86 7.93 -4.57 0.61
N GLY A 87 7.97 -5.44 -0.38
CA GLY A 87 7.81 -6.87 -0.16
C GLY A 87 7.95 -7.70 -1.42
N GLN A 88 7.49 -8.95 -1.30
CA GLN A 88 7.50 -9.92 -2.40
C GLN A 88 6.08 -10.14 -2.91
N ALA A 89 5.89 -9.86 -4.19
CA ALA A 89 4.62 -10.06 -4.86
C ALA A 89 4.60 -11.36 -5.64
N SER A 90 3.44 -11.97 -5.69
CA SER A 90 3.18 -13.17 -6.48
C SER A 90 1.73 -13.20 -6.94
N ILE A 91 1.47 -13.88 -8.04
CA ILE A 91 0.11 -14.22 -8.46
C ILE A 91 -0.25 -15.53 -7.78
N VAL A 92 -1.36 -15.55 -7.06
CA VAL A 92 -1.83 -16.73 -6.32
C VAL A 92 -3.16 -17.21 -6.88
N GLU A 93 -3.32 -18.53 -6.93
CA GLU A 93 -4.56 -19.18 -7.34
C GLU A 93 -5.35 -19.59 -6.10
N ASP A 94 -6.18 -18.68 -5.61
CA ASP A 94 -7.03 -18.87 -4.43
C ASP A 94 -8.43 -18.33 -4.71
N GLN A 95 -9.29 -19.19 -5.21
CA GLN A 95 -10.65 -18.80 -5.57
C GLN A 95 -11.47 -18.37 -4.35
N ALA A 96 -11.28 -19.02 -3.21
CA ALA A 96 -11.98 -18.66 -1.98
C ALA A 96 -11.63 -17.23 -1.54
N LYS A 97 -10.34 -16.85 -1.64
CA LYS A 97 -9.89 -15.48 -1.32
C LYS A 97 -10.40 -14.47 -2.36
N LYS A 98 -10.43 -14.82 -3.63
CA LYS A 98 -11.05 -13.97 -4.67
C LYS A 98 -12.53 -13.71 -4.37
N ASP A 99 -13.29 -14.77 -4.06
CA ASP A 99 -14.71 -14.66 -3.71
C ASP A 99 -14.90 -13.77 -2.47
N ASP A 100 -14.07 -13.94 -1.47
CA ASP A 100 -14.12 -13.15 -0.24
C ASP A 100 -13.84 -11.66 -0.47
N LEU A 101 -12.87 -11.33 -1.31
CA LEU A 101 -12.42 -9.96 -1.57
C LEU A 101 -13.21 -9.24 -2.68
N PHE A 102 -13.94 -9.98 -3.52
CA PHE A 102 -14.61 -9.41 -4.68
C PHE A 102 -15.75 -8.46 -4.27
N THR A 103 -15.76 -7.28 -4.88
CA THR A 103 -16.76 -6.24 -4.63
C THR A 103 -17.50 -5.85 -5.92
N PRO A 104 -18.69 -5.24 -5.82
CA PRO A 104 -19.38 -4.70 -7.00
C PRO A 104 -18.54 -3.70 -7.80
N PHE A 105 -17.64 -2.98 -7.16
CA PHE A 105 -16.72 -2.07 -7.85
C PHE A 105 -15.73 -2.83 -8.75
N ALA A 106 -15.22 -3.96 -8.29
CA ALA A 106 -14.32 -4.81 -9.08
C ALA A 106 -14.99 -5.33 -10.36
N LYS A 107 -16.32 -5.47 -10.36
CA LYS A 107 -17.10 -5.93 -11.51
C LYS A 107 -16.99 -5.01 -12.72
N VAL A 108 -16.68 -3.74 -12.52
CA VAL A 108 -16.43 -2.78 -13.61
C VAL A 108 -15.25 -3.23 -14.48
N PHE A 109 -14.23 -3.81 -13.86
CA PHE A 109 -13.01 -4.28 -14.53
C PHE A 109 -13.08 -5.77 -14.89
N PHE A 110 -13.84 -6.55 -14.13
CA PHE A 110 -13.98 -7.99 -14.28
C PHE A 110 -15.47 -8.36 -14.35
N PRO A 111 -16.10 -8.16 -15.50
CA PRO A 111 -17.58 -8.25 -15.64
C PRO A 111 -18.15 -9.65 -15.37
N LEU A 112 -17.34 -10.71 -15.49
CA LEU A 112 -17.76 -12.08 -15.19
C LEU A 112 -17.68 -12.43 -13.70
N GLY A 113 -17.28 -11.47 -12.85
CA GLY A 113 -17.23 -11.65 -11.40
C GLY A 113 -15.94 -12.26 -10.89
N ALA A 114 -15.99 -12.82 -9.68
CA ALA A 114 -14.81 -13.42 -9.03
C ALA A 114 -14.23 -14.63 -9.74
N THR A 115 -15.02 -15.25 -10.62
CA THR A 115 -14.58 -16.38 -11.47
C THR A 115 -14.13 -15.95 -12.86
N ASP A 116 -14.04 -14.63 -13.12
CA ASP A 116 -13.55 -14.12 -14.40
C ASP A 116 -12.16 -14.71 -14.71
N PRO A 117 -11.95 -15.34 -15.88
CA PRO A 117 -10.67 -15.97 -16.22
C PRO A 117 -9.51 -14.99 -16.28
N ASP A 118 -9.77 -13.71 -16.53
CA ASP A 118 -8.75 -12.67 -16.57
C ASP A 118 -8.41 -12.11 -15.19
N LEU A 119 -9.24 -12.36 -14.18
CA LEU A 119 -8.99 -11.87 -12.83
C LEU A 119 -7.88 -12.69 -12.16
N ALA A 120 -6.75 -12.04 -11.90
CA ALA A 120 -5.67 -12.61 -11.11
C ALA A 120 -5.61 -11.95 -9.74
N LEU A 121 -5.39 -12.75 -8.71
CA LEU A 121 -5.14 -12.28 -7.35
C LEU A 121 -3.64 -12.05 -7.17
N LEU A 122 -3.27 -10.79 -6.98
CA LEU A 122 -1.91 -10.39 -6.67
C LEU A 122 -1.77 -10.26 -5.17
N LYS A 123 -0.82 -11.00 -4.61
CA LYS A 123 -0.48 -11.00 -3.19
C LYS A 123 0.87 -10.35 -3.00
N VAL A 124 0.99 -9.46 -2.01
CA VAL A 124 2.29 -8.91 -1.59
C VAL A 124 2.53 -9.30 -0.14
N ASP A 125 3.54 -10.12 0.11
CA ASP A 125 4.03 -10.40 1.46
C ASP A 125 4.93 -9.24 1.88
N ILE A 126 4.48 -8.47 2.87
CA ILE A 126 5.14 -7.26 3.34
C ILE A 126 6.39 -7.62 4.13
N ALA A 127 7.55 -7.13 3.71
CA ALA A 127 8.80 -7.27 4.46
C ALA A 127 9.08 -6.01 5.28
N HIS A 128 8.84 -4.85 4.70
CA HIS A 128 9.17 -3.55 5.29
C HIS A 128 8.07 -2.54 4.97
N ALA A 129 7.71 -1.72 5.95
CA ALA A 129 6.76 -0.64 5.76
C ALA A 129 7.22 0.60 6.53
N GLU A 130 6.93 1.75 5.96
CA GLU A 130 7.12 3.05 6.61
C GLU A 130 5.84 3.86 6.46
N TYR A 131 5.52 4.66 7.46
CA TYR A 131 4.47 5.66 7.32
C TYR A 131 4.87 7.00 7.93
N TRP A 132 4.31 8.03 7.34
CA TRP A 132 4.38 9.42 7.82
C TRP A 132 2.94 9.86 8.03
N ASN A 133 2.63 10.24 9.26
CA ASN A 133 1.28 10.61 9.65
C ASN A 133 1.31 11.90 10.48
N VAL A 134 0.83 12.98 9.88
CA VAL A 134 0.75 14.27 10.56
C VAL A 134 -0.65 14.44 11.13
N THR A 135 -0.80 14.20 12.43
CA THR A 135 -2.07 14.33 13.15
C THR A 135 -2.33 15.75 13.66
N GLU A 136 -1.34 16.63 13.54
CA GLU A 136 -1.40 17.99 14.05
C GLU A 136 -2.20 18.91 13.12
N SER A 137 -2.94 19.85 13.70
CA SER A 137 -3.65 20.87 12.93
C SER A 137 -2.68 21.74 12.13
N LYS A 138 -3.14 22.29 11.01
CA LYS A 138 -2.33 23.21 10.18
C LYS A 138 -1.82 24.43 10.99
N MET A 139 -2.58 24.88 11.96
CA MET A 139 -2.17 25.96 12.87
C MET A 139 -0.96 25.57 13.73
N VAL A 140 -0.95 24.36 14.29
CA VAL A 140 0.17 23.83 15.07
C VAL A 140 1.41 23.64 14.21
N GLN A 141 1.24 23.11 12.99
CA GLN A 141 2.34 22.97 12.03
C GLN A 141 2.96 24.32 11.70
N LEU A 142 2.12 25.33 11.44
CA LEU A 142 2.60 26.68 11.12
C LEU A 142 3.36 27.31 12.32
N ALA A 143 2.84 27.12 13.54
CA ALA A 143 3.53 27.57 14.75
C ALA A 143 4.89 26.89 14.95
N LYS A 144 4.99 25.60 14.68
CA LYS A 144 6.28 24.86 14.72
C LYS A 144 7.26 25.35 13.65
N MET A 145 6.79 25.63 12.44
CA MET A 145 7.62 26.19 11.38
C MET A 145 8.14 27.58 11.76
N ALA A 146 7.29 28.44 12.31
CA ALA A 146 7.69 29.78 12.78
C ALA A 146 8.76 29.70 13.88
N LYS A 147 8.58 28.78 14.83
CA LYS A 147 9.59 28.53 15.88
C LYS A 147 10.91 28.06 15.28
N ALA A 148 10.87 27.11 14.35
CA ALA A 148 12.07 26.61 13.68
C ALA A 148 12.83 27.71 12.94
N ALA A 149 12.13 28.63 12.28
CA ALA A 149 12.73 29.78 11.60
C ALA A 149 13.47 30.73 12.57
N ILE A 150 13.01 30.83 13.81
CA ILE A 150 13.62 31.67 14.84
C ILE A 150 14.79 30.94 15.51
N THR A 151 14.62 29.66 15.85
CA THR A 151 15.63 28.91 16.63
C THR A 151 16.70 28.25 15.76
N GLY A 152 16.46 28.09 14.45
CA GLY A 152 17.33 27.35 13.53
C GLY A 152 17.30 25.83 13.69
N GLU A 153 16.44 25.31 14.56
CA GLU A 153 16.24 23.88 14.76
C GLU A 153 15.11 23.36 13.86
N PRO A 154 15.30 22.23 13.13
CA PRO A 154 14.25 21.65 12.32
C PRO A 154 13.02 21.29 13.16
N PRO A 155 11.79 21.57 12.67
CA PRO A 155 10.57 21.22 13.41
C PRO A 155 10.33 19.71 13.36
N GLU A 156 9.89 19.13 14.48
CA GLU A 156 9.32 17.79 14.48
C GLU A 156 7.87 17.88 13.98
N MET A 157 7.64 17.33 12.78
CA MET A 157 6.33 17.39 12.10
C MET A 157 5.76 15.99 11.97
N GLY A 158 4.78 15.68 12.83
CA GLY A 158 4.04 14.44 12.73
C GLY A 158 4.80 13.20 13.22
N GLU A 159 4.30 12.05 12.84
CA GLU A 159 4.81 10.73 13.23
C GLU A 159 5.42 10.03 12.01
N HIS A 160 6.64 9.55 12.17
CA HIS A 160 7.29 8.67 11.20
C HIS A 160 7.63 7.36 11.89
N LYS A 161 7.19 6.25 11.31
CA LYS A 161 7.45 4.90 11.83
C LYS A 161 7.91 3.97 10.73
N GLU A 162 8.80 3.09 11.10
CA GLU A 162 9.34 2.04 10.24
C GLU A 162 9.03 0.68 10.86
N LEU A 163 8.49 -0.23 10.07
CA LEU A 163 8.00 -1.53 10.53
C LEU A 163 8.58 -2.65 9.69
N THR A 164 9.01 -3.71 10.35
CA THR A 164 9.32 -4.98 9.70
C THR A 164 8.18 -5.96 9.99
N LEU A 165 7.54 -6.46 8.95
CA LEU A 165 6.44 -7.42 9.04
C LEU A 165 6.90 -8.77 8.46
N SER A 166 6.70 -9.80 9.21
CA SER A 166 7.08 -11.17 8.80
C SER A 166 6.02 -12.16 9.26
#